data_0c631cd8dd5757e8b40bc14ddc16d11e
#
_entry.id   0c631cd8dd5757e8b40bc14ddc16d11e
#
_cell.length_a   1.000
_cell.length_b   1.000
_cell.length_c   1.000
_cell.angle_alpha   90.00
_cell.angle_beta   90.00
_cell.angle_gamma   90.00
#
_symmetry.space_group_name_H-M   'P 1'
#
loop_
_entity.id
_entity.type
_entity.pdbx_description
1 polymer ?
#
loop_
_entity_poly.entity_id
_entity_poly.type
_entity_poly.pdbx_seq_one_letter_code
_entity_poly.pdbx_strand_id
1 'polypeptide(L)'
;MKKIKLLFLVLVMLIFTNTIDAQSIRVLPISSDNISDNAAELLYNRLNQAVSLNGMASTDNSNKFLLIPSVTVISIEPTTTFPIQYLAEIEVSLFLVDNSRQLLISQEIMTKKGVADNETNAVVEAIKSIKGRDPRLKKMIVNGKNKIIEYYNTECDKVIQTISAYLEMEMYDEALNELNAIPQIDAELECYKNSIDILSKISAEQQAQSNAKIKNNNPDVSWIKD
;
A
#
# COMPACT_ATOMS: atom_id res chain seq x y z
N MET A 1 -25.59 8.08 -39.79
CA MET A 1 -24.34 8.74 -39.35
C MET A 1 -24.42 9.37 -37.94
N LYS A 2 -25.52 10.06 -37.53
CA LYS A 2 -25.64 10.64 -36.16
C LYS A 2 -25.65 9.59 -35.06
N LYS A 3 -26.27 8.43 -35.22
CA LYS A 3 -26.33 7.35 -34.20
C LYS A 3 -24.97 6.68 -33.96
N ILE A 4 -24.12 6.56 -35.00
CA ILE A 4 -22.76 5.98 -34.86
C ILE A 4 -21.84 6.95 -34.11
N LYS A 5 -21.94 8.27 -34.33
CA LYS A 5 -21.19 9.28 -33.60
C LYS A 5 -21.57 9.31 -32.12
N LEU A 6 -22.85 9.13 -31.79
CA LEU A 6 -23.33 9.07 -30.42
C LEU A 6 -22.85 7.81 -29.73
N LEU A 7 -22.84 6.66 -30.41
CA LEU A 7 -22.33 5.40 -29.85
C LEU A 7 -20.81 5.47 -29.57
N PHE A 8 -20.06 6.11 -30.46
CA PHE A 8 -18.62 6.31 -30.30
C PHE A 8 -18.31 7.28 -29.14
N LEU A 9 -19.14 8.31 -28.93
CA LEU A 9 -18.99 9.26 -27.82
C LEU A 9 -19.27 8.60 -26.47
N VAL A 10 -20.27 7.70 -26.39
CA VAL A 10 -20.58 6.92 -25.19
C VAL A 10 -19.49 5.89 -24.90
N LEU A 11 -18.92 5.26 -25.93
CA LEU A 11 -17.82 4.30 -25.77
C LEU A 11 -16.53 4.97 -25.26
N VAL A 12 -16.24 6.19 -25.73
CA VAL A 12 -15.08 6.97 -25.27
C VAL A 12 -15.27 7.45 -23.82
N MET A 13 -16.48 7.76 -23.38
CA MET A 13 -16.77 8.11 -21.97
C MET A 13 -16.62 6.94 -21.01
N LEU A 14 -16.78 5.70 -21.47
CA LEU A 14 -16.63 4.49 -20.65
C LEU A 14 -15.14 4.10 -20.40
N ILE A 15 -14.19 4.68 -21.13
CA ILE A 15 -12.75 4.37 -21.00
C ILE A 15 -12.08 5.24 -19.93
N PHE A 16 -12.70 6.32 -19.48
CA PHE A 16 -12.21 7.15 -18.37
C PHE A 16 -12.76 6.73 -17.00
N THR A 17 -12.85 5.42 -16.75
CA THR A 17 -12.83 4.96 -15.35
C THR A 17 -11.40 5.14 -14.85
N ASN A 18 -11.08 6.36 -14.43
CA ASN A 18 -9.90 6.57 -13.59
C ASN A 18 -10.01 5.58 -12.44
N THR A 19 -9.16 4.57 -12.43
CA THR A 19 -8.90 3.79 -11.22
C THR A 19 -8.38 4.80 -10.22
N ILE A 20 -9.26 5.21 -9.31
CA ILE A 20 -8.87 6.02 -8.15
C ILE A 20 -7.92 5.11 -7.39
N ASP A 21 -6.62 5.31 -7.57
CA ASP A 21 -5.59 4.65 -6.79
C ASP A 21 -5.76 5.12 -5.35
N ALA A 22 -6.48 4.32 -4.60
CA ALA A 22 -6.69 4.55 -3.19
C ALA A 22 -5.33 4.45 -2.51
N GLN A 23 -5.12 5.31 -1.54
CA GLN A 23 -4.03 5.31 -0.58
C GLN A 23 -3.56 3.90 -0.26
N SER A 24 -2.29 3.61 -0.55
CA SER A 24 -1.79 2.25 -0.56
C SER A 24 -1.04 1.89 0.73
N ILE A 25 -1.53 0.86 1.41
CA ILE A 25 -0.79 0.19 2.48
C ILE A 25 -0.13 -1.05 1.90
N ARG A 26 1.19 -1.11 1.99
CA ARG A 26 1.97 -2.29 1.63
C ARG A 26 2.11 -3.20 2.84
N VAL A 27 1.68 -4.44 2.71
CA VAL A 27 1.94 -5.48 3.72
C VAL A 27 3.36 -5.99 3.54
N LEU A 28 4.15 -6.00 4.60
CA LEU A 28 5.47 -6.62 4.57
C LEU A 28 5.37 -8.14 4.76
N PRO A 29 6.27 -8.91 4.12
CA PRO A 29 6.38 -10.34 4.38
C PRO A 29 6.77 -10.58 5.83
N ILE A 30 6.33 -11.73 6.37
CA ILE A 30 6.63 -12.12 7.74
C ILE A 30 7.97 -12.83 7.72
N SER A 31 8.92 -12.31 8.45
CA SER A 31 10.18 -12.99 8.74
C SER A 31 10.14 -13.47 10.19
N SER A 32 10.03 -14.78 10.39
CA SER A 32 10.01 -15.38 11.73
C SER A 32 10.56 -16.80 11.67
N ASP A 33 11.56 -17.07 12.47
CA ASP A 33 12.13 -18.42 12.62
C ASP A 33 11.19 -19.38 13.39
N ASN A 34 10.10 -18.85 13.94
CA ASN A 34 9.19 -19.57 14.82
C ASN A 34 7.93 -20.09 14.12
N ILE A 35 7.74 -19.80 12.83
CA ILE A 35 6.60 -20.29 12.05
C ILE A 35 7.07 -20.80 10.69
N SER A 36 6.34 -21.79 10.14
CA SER A 36 6.65 -22.32 8.81
C SER A 36 6.35 -21.30 7.72
N ASP A 37 7.06 -21.40 6.58
CA ASP A 37 6.85 -20.54 5.40
C ASP A 37 5.40 -20.55 4.94
N ASN A 38 4.74 -21.73 4.96
CA ASN A 38 3.32 -21.85 4.61
C ASN A 38 2.42 -21.03 5.56
N ALA A 39 2.73 -21.00 6.86
CA ALA A 39 2.01 -20.22 7.84
C ALA A 39 2.22 -18.71 7.63
N ALA A 40 3.46 -18.32 7.34
CA ALA A 40 3.83 -16.94 7.03
C ALA A 40 3.12 -16.44 5.77
N GLU A 41 3.15 -17.22 4.69
CA GLU A 41 2.46 -16.90 3.43
C GLU A 41 0.94 -16.82 3.61
N LEU A 42 0.35 -17.74 4.36
CA LEU A 42 -1.07 -17.72 4.66
C LEU A 42 -1.48 -16.43 5.38
N LEU A 43 -0.75 -16.03 6.41
CA LEU A 43 -1.02 -14.78 7.14
C LEU A 43 -0.83 -13.56 6.24
N TYR A 44 0.26 -13.50 5.48
CA TYR A 44 0.52 -12.46 4.49
C TYR A 44 -0.66 -12.28 3.52
N ASN A 45 -1.17 -13.38 2.95
CA ASN A 45 -2.31 -13.36 2.04
C ASN A 45 -3.61 -12.88 2.73
N ARG A 46 -3.84 -13.23 4.02
CA ARG A 46 -4.98 -12.75 4.81
C ARG A 46 -4.90 -11.26 5.09
N LEU A 47 -3.71 -10.74 5.40
CA LEU A 47 -3.50 -9.33 5.63
C LEU A 47 -3.68 -8.51 4.35
N ASN A 48 -3.13 -8.97 3.21
CA ASN A 48 -3.38 -8.34 1.90
C ASN A 48 -4.88 -8.32 1.57
N GLN A 49 -5.60 -9.43 1.83
CA GLN A 49 -7.04 -9.47 1.67
C GLN A 49 -7.74 -8.43 2.56
N ALA A 50 -7.33 -8.30 3.83
CA ALA A 50 -7.92 -7.32 4.73
C ALA A 50 -7.69 -5.88 4.26
N VAL A 51 -6.47 -5.56 3.82
CA VAL A 51 -6.12 -4.24 3.27
C VAL A 51 -6.95 -3.94 2.02
N SER A 52 -7.04 -4.90 1.08
CA SER A 52 -7.83 -4.77 -0.16
C SER A 52 -9.32 -4.57 0.09
N LEU A 53 -9.91 -5.34 1.02
CA LEU A 53 -11.32 -5.24 1.38
C LEU A 53 -11.69 -3.89 2.01
N ASN A 54 -10.71 -3.15 2.53
CA ASN A 54 -10.89 -1.81 3.10
C ASN A 54 -10.45 -0.69 2.13
N GLY A 55 -10.19 -1.02 0.85
CA GLY A 55 -9.84 -0.05 -0.18
C GLY A 55 -8.48 0.61 0.04
N MET A 56 -7.51 -0.12 0.64
CA MET A 56 -6.20 0.40 1.01
C MET A 56 -5.05 -0.42 0.39
N ALA A 57 -5.35 -1.30 -0.58
CA ALA A 57 -4.32 -2.12 -1.22
C ALA A 57 -3.38 -1.25 -2.06
N SER A 58 -2.08 -1.51 -1.94
CA SER A 58 -1.08 -0.91 -2.81
C SER A 58 -1.10 -1.60 -4.17
N THR A 59 -1.21 -0.82 -5.23
CA THR A 59 -0.93 -1.23 -6.61
C THR A 59 0.53 -0.96 -6.97
N ASP A 60 1.21 -0.12 -6.18
CA ASP A 60 2.57 0.35 -6.41
C ASP A 60 3.56 -0.17 -5.36
N ASN A 61 4.85 -0.06 -5.66
CA ASN A 61 5.95 -0.29 -4.71
C ASN A 61 6.09 0.84 -3.67
N SER A 62 5.01 1.57 -3.36
CA SER A 62 5.05 2.60 -2.32
C SER A 62 5.51 2.02 -0.99
N ASN A 63 6.54 2.61 -0.41
CA ASN A 63 7.13 2.21 0.86
C ASN A 63 6.75 3.18 2.00
N LYS A 64 5.76 4.05 1.79
CA LYS A 64 5.42 5.05 2.81
C LYS A 64 4.59 4.47 3.94
N PHE A 65 3.48 3.80 3.63
CA PHE A 65 2.64 3.18 4.65
C PHE A 65 2.83 1.67 4.63
N LEU A 66 3.39 1.14 5.70
CA LEU A 66 3.72 -0.28 5.83
C LEU A 66 2.87 -0.93 6.92
N LEU A 67 2.28 -2.06 6.61
CA LEU A 67 1.70 -2.98 7.59
C LEU A 67 2.74 -4.05 7.90
N ILE A 68 3.28 -4.00 9.11
CA ILE A 68 4.34 -4.88 9.60
C ILE A 68 3.72 -5.92 10.52
N PRO A 69 3.64 -7.20 10.13
CA PRO A 69 3.20 -8.28 10.99
C PRO A 69 4.36 -8.88 11.76
N SER A 70 4.09 -9.28 13.02
CA SER A 70 4.97 -10.08 13.85
C SER A 70 4.16 -11.23 14.47
N VAL A 71 4.74 -12.42 14.54
CA VAL A 71 4.11 -13.60 15.13
C VAL A 71 5.01 -14.18 16.21
N THR A 72 4.44 -14.38 17.39
CA THR A 72 5.12 -15.04 18.51
C THR A 72 4.31 -16.27 18.90
N VAL A 73 4.95 -17.42 18.97
CA VAL A 73 4.37 -18.63 19.56
C VAL A 73 4.48 -18.54 21.08
N ILE A 74 3.32 -18.46 21.76
CA ILE A 74 3.27 -18.32 23.21
C ILE A 74 3.47 -19.68 23.87
N SER A 75 2.72 -20.70 23.43
CA SER A 75 2.81 -22.06 23.94
C SER A 75 2.37 -23.08 22.88
N ILE A 76 2.91 -24.29 23.00
CA ILE A 76 2.41 -25.48 22.29
C ILE A 76 2.34 -26.61 23.31
N GLU A 77 1.15 -27.16 23.53
CA GLU A 77 0.90 -28.17 24.55
C GLU A 77 0.15 -29.36 23.96
N PRO A 78 0.51 -30.62 24.31
CA PRO A 78 -0.28 -31.77 23.95
C PRO A 78 -1.62 -31.77 24.69
N THR A 79 -2.67 -32.18 23.99
CA THR A 79 -3.99 -32.36 24.58
C THR A 79 -4.11 -33.71 25.30
N THR A 80 -5.08 -33.84 26.18
CA THR A 80 -5.41 -35.09 26.87
C THR A 80 -6.34 -36.00 26.04
N THR A 81 -6.61 -35.66 24.78
CA THR A 81 -7.50 -36.40 23.88
C THR A 81 -6.80 -37.62 23.28
N PHE A 82 -7.55 -38.60 22.78
CA PHE A 82 -7.02 -39.70 21.99
C PHE A 82 -7.70 -39.71 20.60
N PRO A 83 -6.95 -39.60 19.50
CA PRO A 83 -5.48 -39.46 19.43
C PRO A 83 -5.00 -38.11 20.04
N ILE A 84 -3.76 -38.09 20.52
CA ILE A 84 -3.13 -36.88 21.06
C ILE A 84 -3.07 -35.83 19.95
N GLN A 85 -3.50 -34.62 20.30
CA GLN A 85 -3.36 -33.44 19.44
C GLN A 85 -2.50 -32.40 20.16
N TYR A 86 -2.12 -31.35 19.44
CA TYR A 86 -1.36 -30.22 19.97
C TYR A 86 -2.19 -28.94 19.90
N LEU A 87 -2.26 -28.25 21.02
CA LEU A 87 -2.86 -26.91 21.11
C LEU A 87 -1.73 -25.87 21.03
N ALA A 88 -1.71 -25.09 19.97
CA ALA A 88 -0.83 -23.93 19.86
C ALA A 88 -1.59 -22.66 20.22
N GLU A 89 -0.94 -21.78 21.00
CA GLU A 89 -1.36 -20.42 21.26
C GLU A 89 -0.32 -19.45 20.68
N ILE A 90 -0.77 -18.53 19.81
CA ILE A 90 0.09 -17.55 19.15
C ILE A 90 -0.41 -16.14 19.44
N GLU A 91 0.50 -15.20 19.49
CA GLU A 91 0.23 -13.76 19.42
C GLU A 91 0.60 -13.24 18.03
N VAL A 92 -0.32 -12.50 17.42
CA VAL A 92 -0.08 -11.78 16.16
C VAL A 92 -0.18 -10.29 16.44
N SER A 93 0.95 -9.62 16.33
CA SER A 93 1.09 -8.18 16.48
C SER A 93 1.19 -7.53 15.10
N LEU A 94 0.38 -6.52 14.86
CA LEU A 94 0.29 -5.79 13.60
C LEU A 94 0.57 -4.31 13.84
N PHE A 95 1.48 -3.73 13.07
CA PHE A 95 1.87 -2.34 13.19
C PHE A 95 1.69 -1.66 11.83
N LEU A 96 0.81 -0.66 11.75
CA LEU A 96 0.72 0.23 10.60
C LEU A 96 1.59 1.45 10.88
N VAL A 97 2.60 1.65 10.06
CA VAL A 97 3.60 2.72 10.26
C VAL A 97 3.68 3.64 9.04
N ASP A 98 4.04 4.89 9.28
CA ASP A 98 4.59 5.77 8.24
C ASP A 98 6.11 5.61 8.27
N ASN A 99 6.64 4.96 7.24
CA ASN A 99 8.05 4.62 7.17
C ASN A 99 8.94 5.86 6.98
N SER A 100 8.48 6.87 6.23
CA SER A 100 9.25 8.09 5.99
C SER A 100 9.40 8.95 7.25
N ARG A 101 8.38 8.95 8.11
CA ARG A 101 8.39 9.70 9.39
C ARG A 101 8.73 8.83 10.59
N GLN A 102 8.92 7.51 10.40
CA GLN A 102 9.13 6.53 11.48
C GLN A 102 8.06 6.61 12.58
N LEU A 103 6.80 6.78 12.17
CA LEU A 103 5.68 7.01 13.07
C LEU A 103 4.73 5.82 13.08
N LEU A 104 4.37 5.34 14.27
CA LEU A 104 3.31 4.35 14.45
C LEU A 104 1.95 5.03 14.30
N ILE A 105 1.18 4.61 13.28
CA ILE A 105 -0.14 5.15 12.98
C ILE A 105 -1.23 4.37 13.74
N SER A 106 -1.18 3.04 13.66
CA SER A 106 -2.17 2.15 14.30
C SER A 106 -1.54 0.80 14.59
N GLN A 107 -2.07 0.11 15.60
CA GLN A 107 -1.64 -1.24 15.95
C GLN A 107 -2.83 -2.09 16.37
N GLU A 108 -2.65 -3.40 16.24
CA GLU A 108 -3.58 -4.42 16.77
C GLU A 108 -2.76 -5.62 17.25
N ILE A 109 -3.11 -6.16 18.40
CA ILE A 109 -2.51 -7.38 18.95
C ILE A 109 -3.63 -8.38 19.19
N MET A 110 -3.48 -9.59 18.66
CA MET A 110 -4.49 -10.63 18.79
C MET A 110 -3.88 -11.97 19.14
N THR A 111 -4.43 -12.63 20.13
CA THR A 111 -4.11 -14.01 20.47
C THR A 111 -5.04 -14.96 19.69
N LYS A 112 -4.48 -16.02 19.13
CA LYS A 112 -5.18 -17.05 18.37
C LYS A 112 -4.75 -18.44 18.84
N LYS A 113 -5.68 -19.39 18.77
CA LYS A 113 -5.44 -20.77 19.13
C LYS A 113 -5.74 -21.69 17.96
N GLY A 114 -4.96 -22.74 17.83
CA GLY A 114 -5.15 -23.79 16.82
C GLY A 114 -4.85 -25.15 17.41
N VAL A 115 -5.57 -26.16 16.94
CA VAL A 115 -5.40 -27.56 17.35
C VAL A 115 -5.17 -28.40 16.13
N ALA A 116 -4.14 -29.28 16.17
CA ALA A 116 -3.83 -30.20 15.10
C ALA A 116 -3.10 -31.47 15.62
N ASP A 117 -2.80 -32.39 14.71
CA ASP A 117 -2.11 -33.63 14.95
C ASP A 117 -0.61 -33.50 15.27
N ASN A 118 -0.04 -32.33 14.96
CA ASN A 118 1.35 -32.00 15.28
C ASN A 118 1.50 -30.51 15.58
N GLU A 119 2.63 -30.13 16.17
CA GLU A 119 2.94 -28.77 16.63
C GLU A 119 2.89 -27.75 15.48
N THR A 120 3.54 -28.06 14.36
CA THR A 120 3.58 -27.14 13.20
C THR A 120 2.19 -26.88 12.64
N ASN A 121 1.37 -27.92 12.47
CA ASN A 121 0.01 -27.80 11.98
C ASN A 121 -0.88 -27.06 12.98
N ALA A 122 -0.66 -27.19 14.27
CA ALA A 122 -1.41 -26.45 15.29
C ALA A 122 -1.18 -24.93 15.17
N VAL A 123 0.05 -24.50 14.89
CA VAL A 123 0.36 -23.09 14.60
C VAL A 123 -0.31 -22.64 13.30
N VAL A 124 -0.27 -23.45 12.24
CA VAL A 124 -0.97 -23.16 10.97
C VAL A 124 -2.47 -23.01 11.19
N GLU A 125 -3.12 -23.86 11.99
CA GLU A 125 -4.54 -23.74 12.31
C GLU A 125 -4.86 -22.49 13.11
N ALA A 126 -3.99 -22.08 14.04
CA ALA A 126 -4.13 -20.80 14.75
C ALA A 126 -4.13 -19.63 13.76
N ILE A 127 -3.19 -19.60 12.81
CA ILE A 127 -3.13 -18.56 11.75
C ILE A 127 -4.33 -18.65 10.81
N LYS A 128 -4.80 -19.82 10.43
CA LYS A 128 -6.01 -20.02 9.61
C LYS A 128 -7.26 -19.42 10.25
N SER A 129 -7.29 -19.30 11.58
CA SER A 129 -8.40 -18.67 12.30
C SER A 129 -8.51 -17.17 12.02
N ILE A 130 -7.43 -16.52 11.58
CA ILE A 130 -7.40 -15.12 11.17
C ILE A 130 -8.01 -15.01 9.77
N LYS A 131 -9.09 -14.26 9.66
CA LYS A 131 -9.77 -14.04 8.37
C LYS A 131 -9.52 -12.63 7.88
N GLY A 132 -9.41 -12.43 6.57
CA GLY A 132 -9.28 -11.08 5.99
C GLY A 132 -10.45 -10.13 6.32
N ARG A 133 -11.59 -10.69 6.76
CA ARG A 133 -12.77 -9.93 7.25
C ARG A 133 -12.86 -9.85 8.78
N ASP A 134 -11.80 -10.17 9.52
CA ASP A 134 -11.78 -10.07 10.98
C ASP A 134 -12.12 -8.61 11.38
N PRO A 135 -13.11 -8.40 12.27
CA PRO A 135 -13.53 -7.06 12.69
C PRO A 135 -12.41 -6.22 13.31
N ARG A 136 -11.43 -6.88 13.97
CA ARG A 136 -10.28 -6.20 14.57
C ARG A 136 -9.33 -5.68 13.49
N LEU A 137 -9.05 -6.49 12.46
CA LEU A 137 -8.27 -6.05 11.29
C LEU A 137 -8.95 -4.87 10.60
N LYS A 138 -10.25 -4.98 10.34
CA LYS A 138 -11.03 -3.88 9.75
C LYS A 138 -10.92 -2.61 10.60
N LYS A 139 -11.14 -2.70 11.91
CA LYS A 139 -11.07 -1.55 12.82
C LYS A 139 -9.70 -0.90 12.81
N MET A 140 -8.62 -1.71 12.87
CA MET A 140 -7.24 -1.22 12.83
C MET A 140 -6.95 -0.47 11.52
N ILE A 141 -7.31 -1.06 10.36
CA ILE A 141 -7.06 -0.46 9.04
C ILE A 141 -7.87 0.83 8.86
N VAL A 142 -9.15 0.83 9.24
CA VAL A 142 -10.01 2.02 9.15
C VAL A 142 -9.51 3.14 10.07
N ASN A 143 -9.11 2.83 11.30
CA ASN A 143 -8.52 3.82 12.20
C ASN A 143 -7.20 4.38 11.62
N GLY A 144 -6.37 3.52 11.05
CA GLY A 144 -5.15 3.94 10.38
C GLY A 144 -5.43 4.88 9.21
N LYS A 145 -6.38 4.51 8.35
CA LYS A 145 -6.84 5.35 7.24
C LYS A 145 -7.28 6.74 7.71
N ASN A 146 -8.12 6.80 8.74
CA ASN A 146 -8.62 8.08 9.25
C ASN A 146 -7.49 8.97 9.79
N LYS A 147 -6.51 8.39 10.52
CA LYS A 147 -5.35 9.14 11.00
C LYS A 147 -4.45 9.65 9.87
N ILE A 148 -4.32 8.88 8.80
CA ILE A 148 -3.58 9.32 7.61
C ILE A 148 -4.31 10.49 6.94
N ILE A 149 -5.62 10.40 6.76
CA ILE A 149 -6.43 11.50 6.20
C ILE A 149 -6.33 12.74 7.07
N GLU A 150 -6.47 12.61 8.39
CA GLU A 150 -6.35 13.70 9.35
C GLU A 150 -4.98 14.39 9.23
N TYR A 151 -3.90 13.62 9.10
CA TYR A 151 -2.56 14.17 8.90
C TYR A 151 -2.48 15.05 7.64
N TYR A 152 -2.99 14.56 6.50
CA TYR A 152 -2.95 15.34 5.26
C TYR A 152 -3.92 16.54 5.26
N ASN A 153 -4.94 16.51 6.09
CA ASN A 153 -5.81 17.68 6.31
C ASN A 153 -5.12 18.78 7.13
N THR A 154 -4.34 18.37 8.14
CA THR A 154 -3.74 19.33 9.10
C THR A 154 -2.36 19.79 8.70
N GLU A 155 -1.57 18.95 8.03
CA GLU A 155 -0.15 19.21 7.72
C GLU A 155 0.11 19.43 6.21
N CYS A 156 -0.94 19.73 5.43
CA CYS A 156 -0.85 19.86 3.98
C CYS A 156 0.25 20.82 3.55
N ASP A 157 0.34 22.00 4.14
CA ASP A 157 1.32 23.01 3.78
C ASP A 157 2.76 22.50 3.92
N LYS A 158 3.03 21.75 4.98
CA LYS A 158 4.36 21.12 5.19
C LYS A 158 4.64 20.04 4.18
N VAL A 159 3.64 19.23 3.83
CA VAL A 159 3.76 18.19 2.79
C VAL A 159 4.11 18.84 1.46
N ILE A 160 3.37 19.87 1.07
CA ILE A 160 3.61 20.60 -0.18
C ILE A 160 4.98 21.31 -0.19
N GLN A 161 5.40 21.89 0.92
CA GLN A 161 6.75 22.47 1.06
C GLN A 161 7.85 21.40 0.89
N THR A 162 7.67 20.21 1.47
CA THR A 162 8.63 19.10 1.33
C THR A 162 8.72 18.66 -0.13
N ILE A 163 7.59 18.50 -0.82
CA ILE A 163 7.55 18.15 -2.24
C ILE A 163 8.25 19.23 -3.09
N SER A 164 7.99 20.50 -2.81
CA SER A 164 8.62 21.62 -3.51
C SER A 164 10.14 21.64 -3.30
N ALA A 165 10.61 21.36 -2.09
CA ALA A 165 12.05 21.25 -1.81
C ALA A 165 12.71 20.10 -2.59
N TYR A 166 12.06 18.94 -2.72
CA TYR A 166 12.55 17.85 -3.57
C TYR A 166 12.64 18.26 -5.04
N LEU A 167 11.66 19.02 -5.55
CA LEU A 167 11.68 19.51 -6.92
C LEU A 167 12.81 20.51 -7.16
N GLU A 168 13.07 21.42 -6.21
CA GLU A 168 14.20 22.36 -6.28
C GLU A 168 15.55 21.66 -6.27
N MET A 169 15.64 20.47 -5.65
CA MET A 169 16.82 19.60 -5.64
C MET A 169 16.89 18.64 -6.84
N GLU A 170 15.94 18.70 -7.78
CA GLU A 170 15.79 17.77 -8.92
C GLU A 170 15.57 16.29 -8.48
N MET A 171 15.10 16.07 -7.24
CA MET A 171 14.81 14.75 -6.66
C MET A 171 13.36 14.35 -7.03
N TYR A 172 13.13 14.06 -8.31
CA TYR A 172 11.78 13.85 -8.84
C TYR A 172 11.12 12.57 -8.31
N ASP A 173 11.89 11.52 -8.07
CA ASP A 173 11.36 10.25 -7.56
C ASP A 173 10.85 10.40 -6.12
N GLU A 174 11.57 11.14 -5.28
CA GLU A 174 11.17 11.47 -3.92
C GLU A 174 9.92 12.36 -3.90
N ALA A 175 9.88 13.37 -4.77
CA ALA A 175 8.73 14.23 -4.93
C ALA A 175 7.48 13.44 -5.34
N LEU A 176 7.60 12.51 -6.30
CA LEU A 176 6.51 11.65 -6.75
C LEU A 176 6.06 10.68 -5.66
N ASN A 177 7.00 10.11 -4.88
CA ASN A 177 6.65 9.23 -3.76
C ASN A 177 5.83 9.96 -2.69
N GLU A 178 6.18 11.21 -2.36
CA GLU A 178 5.40 12.03 -1.43
C GLU A 178 4.02 12.41 -2.01
N LEU A 179 3.95 12.78 -3.29
CA LEU A 179 2.69 13.10 -3.97
C LEU A 179 1.74 11.91 -4.02
N ASN A 180 2.24 10.73 -4.39
CA ASN A 180 1.44 9.50 -4.47
C ASN A 180 0.95 9.01 -3.10
N ALA A 181 1.57 9.47 -2.02
CA ALA A 181 1.13 9.15 -0.67
C ALA A 181 -0.03 10.02 -0.17
N ILE A 182 -0.36 11.12 -0.86
CA ILE A 182 -1.49 11.97 -0.51
C ILE A 182 -2.80 11.23 -0.83
N PRO A 183 -3.75 11.13 0.14
CA PRO A 183 -5.00 10.42 -0.09
C PRO A 183 -5.82 11.02 -1.23
N GLN A 184 -6.17 10.19 -2.21
CA GLN A 184 -7.06 10.57 -3.32
C GLN A 184 -8.55 10.34 -3.00
N ILE A 185 -8.85 9.97 -1.75
CA ILE A 185 -10.16 9.45 -1.33
C ILE A 185 -11.24 10.54 -1.31
N ASP A 186 -10.82 11.77 -1.18
CA ASP A 186 -11.72 12.93 -1.19
C ASP A 186 -11.21 13.96 -2.17
N ALA A 187 -11.92 14.10 -3.29
CA ALA A 187 -11.59 15.14 -4.29
C ALA A 187 -11.73 16.56 -3.71
N GLU A 188 -12.32 16.71 -2.52
CA GLU A 188 -12.41 17.97 -1.79
C GLU A 188 -11.19 18.22 -0.89
N LEU A 189 -10.33 17.19 -0.69
CA LEU A 189 -9.11 17.36 0.09
C LEU A 189 -8.23 18.43 -0.56
N GLU A 190 -8.03 19.55 0.11
CA GLU A 190 -7.26 20.68 -0.44
C GLU A 190 -5.83 20.28 -0.79
N CYS A 191 -5.23 19.40 0.03
CA CYS A 191 -3.91 18.86 -0.22
C CYS A 191 -3.83 18.05 -1.51
N TYR A 192 -4.88 17.31 -1.85
CA TYR A 192 -4.96 16.57 -3.10
C TYR A 192 -5.08 17.52 -4.30
N LYS A 193 -5.91 18.56 -4.21
CA LYS A 193 -6.04 19.58 -5.27
C LYS A 193 -4.70 20.25 -5.55
N ASN A 194 -4.00 20.68 -4.51
CA ASN A 194 -2.67 21.30 -4.64
C ASN A 194 -1.63 20.33 -5.24
N SER A 195 -1.74 19.04 -4.96
CA SER A 195 -0.83 18.03 -5.50
C SER A 195 -0.99 17.80 -7.01
N ILE A 196 -2.21 17.94 -7.56
CA ILE A 196 -2.46 17.79 -9.00
C ILE A 196 -1.73 18.87 -9.80
N ASP A 197 -1.71 20.11 -9.32
CA ASP A 197 -1.01 21.20 -9.98
C ASP A 197 0.51 20.96 -10.02
N ILE A 198 1.05 20.37 -8.96
CA ILE A 198 2.48 20.02 -8.88
C ILE A 198 2.80 18.85 -9.81
N LEU A 199 1.95 17.81 -9.86
CA LEU A 199 2.10 16.68 -10.79
C LEU A 199 2.15 17.15 -12.25
N SER A 200 1.32 18.13 -12.61
CA SER A 200 1.31 18.69 -13.96
C SER A 200 2.63 19.38 -14.31
N LYS A 201 3.24 20.10 -13.35
CA LYS A 201 4.55 20.75 -13.51
C LYS A 201 5.68 19.72 -13.68
N ILE A 202 5.72 18.70 -12.83
CA ILE A 202 6.72 17.62 -12.93
C ILE A 202 6.66 16.94 -14.30
N SER A 203 5.46 16.61 -14.76
CA SER A 203 5.26 15.98 -16.06
C SER A 203 5.78 16.84 -17.21
N ALA A 204 5.53 18.14 -17.15
CA ALA A 204 6.00 19.11 -18.15
C ALA A 204 7.55 19.23 -18.15
N GLU A 205 8.17 19.27 -16.98
CA GLU A 205 9.63 19.38 -16.85
C GLU A 205 10.34 18.09 -17.31
N GLN A 206 9.83 16.90 -16.94
CA GLN A 206 10.35 15.62 -17.42
C GLN A 206 10.23 15.48 -18.94
N GLN A 207 9.11 15.93 -19.53
CA GLN A 207 8.95 15.96 -20.99
C GLN A 207 9.95 16.92 -21.64
N ALA A 208 10.16 18.10 -21.06
CA ALA A 208 11.14 19.06 -21.58
C ALA A 208 12.57 18.51 -21.55
N GLN A 209 12.97 17.85 -20.46
CA GLN A 209 14.29 17.20 -20.33
C GLN A 209 14.45 16.04 -21.32
N SER A 210 13.42 15.20 -21.50
CA SER A 210 13.41 14.11 -22.47
C SER A 210 13.60 14.63 -23.90
N ASN A 211 12.85 15.68 -24.27
CA ASN A 211 12.94 16.31 -25.59
C ASN A 211 14.31 16.97 -25.83
N ALA A 212 14.92 17.57 -24.78
CA ALA A 212 16.26 18.14 -24.86
C ALA A 212 17.33 17.08 -25.09
N LYS A 213 17.21 15.90 -24.40
CA LYS A 213 18.12 14.76 -24.61
C LYS A 213 18.01 14.18 -26.02
N ILE A 214 16.78 14.07 -26.57
CA ILE A 214 16.56 13.58 -27.94
C ILE A 214 17.16 14.54 -28.97
N LYS A 215 17.02 15.86 -28.74
CA LYS A 215 17.60 16.88 -29.65
C LYS A 215 19.12 16.88 -29.65
N ASN A 216 19.75 16.63 -28.48
CA ASN A 216 21.22 16.56 -28.36
C ASN A 216 21.81 15.26 -28.91
N ASN A 217 21.00 14.17 -28.97
CA ASN A 217 21.43 12.88 -29.51
C ASN A 217 21.11 12.70 -30.99
N ASN A 218 20.51 13.69 -31.66
CA ASN A 218 20.29 13.63 -33.10
C ASN A 218 21.56 14.04 -33.81
N PRO A 219 22.27 13.14 -34.52
CA PRO A 219 23.49 13.48 -35.20
C PRO A 219 23.19 14.56 -36.29
N ASP A 220 24.01 15.60 -36.29
CA ASP A 220 23.95 16.61 -37.36
C ASP A 220 24.34 15.93 -38.68
N VAL A 221 23.33 15.63 -39.48
CA VAL A 221 23.49 15.02 -40.81
C VAL A 221 23.39 16.07 -41.94
N SER A 222 23.57 17.36 -41.63
CA SER A 222 23.52 18.46 -42.58
C SER A 222 24.54 18.30 -43.74
N TRP A 223 25.63 17.53 -43.55
CA TRP A 223 26.69 17.26 -44.52
C TRP A 223 26.33 16.19 -45.57
N ILE A 224 25.21 15.52 -45.47
CA ILE A 224 24.77 14.49 -46.45
C ILE A 224 24.10 15.11 -47.70
N LYS A 225 24.01 16.44 -47.80
CA LYS A 225 23.30 17.14 -48.89
C LYS A 225 24.20 17.78 -49.92
N ASP A 226 25.34 17.16 -50.24
CA ASP A 226 26.14 17.54 -51.40
C ASP A 226 26.37 16.34 -52.35
#